data_bfa525b0cd5beb938d6c67b5466f5df3
#
_entry.id   bfa525b0cd5beb938d6c67b5466f5df3
#
_cell.length_a   1.000
_cell.length_b   1.000
_cell.length_c   1.000
_cell.angle_alpha   90.00
_cell.angle_beta   90.00
_cell.angle_gamma   90.00
#
_symmetry.space_group_name_H-M   'P 1'
#
loop_
_entity.id
_entity.type
_entity.pdbx_description
1 polymer ?
#
loop_
_entity_poly.entity_id
_entity_poly.type
_entity_poly.pdbx_seq_one_letter_code
_entity_poly.pdbx_strand_id
1 'polypeptide(L)'
;FQEFGEINKNRTHILINLATQELTVKTPYSSKTYPISSSAYGIGSVRDSLKTPLGAHVISEKIGKGAKIGSVFKARKFTGEVVAPITEKIDIKEDVITTRILWLDGLEIGKNKGGNVDSKSRYIYIHGTAEEGLIGEPASLGCIRMKNTDVIKLFNRVRKGTQVLIY
;
A
#
# COMPACT_ATOMS: atom_id res chain seq x y z
N PHE A 1 10.07 -18.56 -18.53
CA PHE A 1 9.19 -17.45 -18.12
C PHE A 1 7.85 -18.05 -17.69
N GLN A 2 7.68 -18.30 -16.41
CA GLN A 2 6.35 -18.41 -15.89
C GLN A 2 5.80 -16.99 -15.87
N GLU A 3 4.82 -16.73 -16.72
CA GLU A 3 4.04 -15.51 -16.68
C GLU A 3 3.25 -15.48 -15.36
N PHE A 4 3.87 -15.00 -14.31
CA PHE A 4 3.13 -14.52 -13.13
C PHE A 4 2.55 -13.16 -13.49
N GLY A 5 1.67 -13.09 -14.45
CA GLY A 5 1.43 -11.75 -14.91
C GLY A 5 0.06 -11.42 -15.42
N GLU A 6 -0.79 -12.36 -15.65
CA GLU A 6 -2.15 -11.97 -15.98
C GLU A 6 -2.97 -11.86 -14.69
N ILE A 7 -3.23 -10.61 -14.30
CA ILE A 7 -4.27 -10.32 -13.33
C ILE A 7 -5.56 -10.97 -13.81
N ASN A 8 -6.13 -11.84 -12.98
CA ASN A 8 -7.41 -12.43 -13.29
C ASN A 8 -8.51 -11.35 -13.22
N LYS A 9 -8.84 -10.80 -14.38
CA LYS A 9 -9.84 -9.72 -14.50
C LYS A 9 -11.24 -10.12 -14.04
N ASN A 10 -11.50 -11.41 -13.87
CA ASN A 10 -12.77 -11.93 -13.35
C ASN A 10 -12.83 -11.94 -11.82
N ARG A 11 -11.74 -11.56 -11.15
CA ARG A 11 -11.66 -11.43 -9.70
C ARG A 11 -11.36 -10.01 -9.32
N THR A 12 -11.70 -9.64 -8.09
CA THR A 12 -11.29 -8.36 -7.50
C THR A 12 -9.76 -8.27 -7.50
N HIS A 13 -9.23 -7.17 -8.00
CA HIS A 13 -7.80 -6.90 -8.04
C HIS A 13 -7.52 -5.41 -7.89
N ILE A 14 -6.28 -5.07 -7.57
CA ILE A 14 -5.83 -3.71 -7.35
C ILE A 14 -4.78 -3.35 -8.41
N LEU A 15 -4.93 -2.17 -9.00
CA LEU A 15 -3.95 -1.55 -9.88
C LEU A 15 -3.42 -0.27 -9.23
N ILE A 16 -2.10 -0.17 -9.10
CA ILE A 16 -1.45 1.03 -8.55
C ILE A 16 -0.58 1.66 -9.63
N ASN A 17 -1.00 2.83 -10.10
CA ASN A 17 -0.30 3.61 -11.09
C ASN A 17 0.58 4.67 -10.40
N LEU A 18 1.90 4.49 -10.46
CA LEU A 18 2.84 5.38 -9.79
C LEU A 18 2.99 6.72 -10.52
N ALA A 19 2.76 6.76 -11.84
CA ALA A 19 2.84 8.00 -12.61
C ALA A 19 1.70 8.96 -12.24
N THR A 20 0.49 8.44 -12.02
CA THR A 20 -0.69 9.24 -11.66
C THR A 20 -0.94 9.32 -10.16
N GLN A 21 -0.22 8.53 -9.35
CA GLN A 21 -0.43 8.41 -7.91
C GLN A 21 -1.87 8.02 -7.57
N GLU A 22 -2.35 6.98 -8.25
CA GLU A 22 -3.70 6.46 -8.09
C GLU A 22 -3.71 4.96 -7.86
N LEU A 23 -4.60 4.52 -6.99
CA LEU A 23 -4.91 3.11 -6.74
C LEU A 23 -6.34 2.85 -7.19
N THR A 24 -6.53 1.87 -8.07
CA THR A 24 -7.84 1.45 -8.54
C THR A 24 -8.14 0.04 -8.06
N VAL A 25 -9.25 -0.15 -7.35
CA VAL A 25 -9.80 -1.47 -7.06
C VAL A 25 -10.85 -1.79 -8.10
N LYS A 26 -10.64 -2.89 -8.81
CA LYS A 26 -11.57 -3.39 -9.84
C LYS A 26 -12.23 -4.68 -9.39
N THR A 27 -13.54 -4.74 -9.56
CA THR A 27 -14.33 -5.95 -9.44
C THR A 27 -14.89 -6.29 -10.81
N PRO A 28 -15.52 -7.49 -11.04
CA PRO A 28 -16.19 -7.77 -12.31
C PRO A 28 -17.31 -6.77 -12.67
N TYR A 29 -17.82 -6.03 -11.68
CA TYR A 29 -18.99 -5.16 -11.84
C TYR A 29 -18.72 -3.68 -11.59
N SER A 30 -17.57 -3.33 -11.02
CA SER A 30 -17.31 -1.95 -10.61
C SER A 30 -15.82 -1.62 -10.62
N SER A 31 -15.53 -0.33 -10.60
CA SER A 31 -14.19 0.22 -10.48
C SER A 31 -14.21 1.45 -9.59
N LYS A 32 -13.27 1.53 -8.66
CA LYS A 32 -13.12 2.69 -7.75
C LYS A 32 -11.67 3.08 -7.66
N THR A 33 -11.39 4.38 -7.86
CA THR A 33 -10.04 4.94 -7.82
C THR A 33 -9.86 5.85 -6.62
N TYR A 34 -8.72 5.72 -5.96
CA TYR A 34 -8.32 6.53 -4.80
C TYR A 34 -6.96 7.17 -5.06
N PRO A 35 -6.74 8.40 -4.59
CA PRO A 35 -5.41 8.99 -4.58
C PRO A 35 -4.52 8.30 -3.56
N ILE A 36 -3.23 8.18 -3.88
CA ILE A 36 -2.23 7.57 -3.00
C ILE A 36 -0.96 8.41 -2.94
N SER A 37 -0.04 8.01 -2.10
CA SER A 37 1.35 8.46 -2.15
C SER A 37 2.29 7.26 -2.14
N SER A 38 3.13 7.17 -3.15
CA SER A 38 4.25 6.23 -3.20
C SER A 38 5.53 6.90 -2.70
N SER A 39 6.67 6.23 -2.84
CA SER A 39 7.94 6.74 -2.33
C SER A 39 8.35 8.08 -2.92
N ALA A 40 8.80 8.98 -2.05
CA ALA A 40 9.49 10.22 -2.45
C ALA A 40 10.82 9.95 -3.16
N TYR A 41 11.39 8.77 -2.99
CA TYR A 41 12.68 8.37 -3.59
C TYR A 41 12.54 7.66 -4.94
N GLY A 42 11.30 7.48 -5.42
CA GLY A 42 11.01 6.90 -6.73
C GLY A 42 10.79 5.39 -6.71
N ILE A 43 11.04 4.76 -7.84
CA ILE A 43 10.74 3.36 -8.14
C ILE A 43 11.98 2.50 -7.93
N GLY A 44 11.85 1.40 -7.21
CA GLY A 44 12.91 0.43 -7.03
C GLY A 44 12.57 -0.65 -6.00
N SER A 45 13.24 -1.79 -6.11
CA SER A 45 12.94 -2.99 -5.33
C SER A 45 14.02 -3.33 -4.30
N VAL A 46 15.19 -2.68 -4.36
CA VAL A 46 16.33 -3.05 -3.52
C VAL A 46 16.04 -2.70 -2.04
N ARG A 47 16.43 -3.62 -1.17
CA ARG A 47 16.36 -3.43 0.30
C ARG A 47 17.06 -2.12 0.69
N ASP A 48 16.45 -1.41 1.64
CA ASP A 48 16.93 -0.13 2.18
C ASP A 48 17.01 1.02 1.16
N SER A 49 16.51 0.83 -0.07
CA SER A 49 16.43 1.90 -1.06
C SER A 49 15.38 2.95 -0.74
N LEU A 50 14.42 2.64 0.11
CA LEU A 50 13.24 3.45 0.42
C LEU A 50 12.33 3.69 -0.79
N LYS A 51 12.52 2.95 -1.88
CA LYS A 51 11.76 3.08 -3.12
C LYS A 51 10.57 2.13 -3.16
N THR A 52 9.60 2.45 -3.99
CA THR A 52 8.41 1.61 -4.20
C THR A 52 8.68 0.57 -5.29
N PRO A 53 8.47 -0.73 -4.99
CA PRO A 53 8.70 -1.80 -5.98
C PRO A 53 7.62 -1.85 -7.04
N LEU A 54 7.99 -2.28 -8.24
CA LEU A 54 7.07 -2.57 -9.34
C LEU A 54 6.66 -4.03 -9.37
N GLY A 55 5.61 -4.31 -10.12
CA GLY A 55 5.22 -5.64 -10.56
C GLY A 55 4.09 -6.27 -9.78
N ALA A 56 3.91 -7.57 -10.00
CA ALA A 56 2.83 -8.35 -9.43
C ALA A 56 3.08 -8.66 -7.96
N HIS A 57 2.06 -8.40 -7.15
CA HIS A 57 2.02 -8.67 -5.72
C HIS A 57 0.70 -9.34 -5.36
N VAL A 58 0.62 -9.79 -4.13
CA VAL A 58 -0.61 -10.30 -3.52
C VAL A 58 -0.72 -9.72 -2.11
N ILE A 59 -1.96 -9.51 -1.63
CA ILE A 59 -2.18 -9.17 -0.22
C ILE A 59 -1.93 -10.42 0.60
N SER A 60 -0.88 -10.40 1.41
CA SER A 60 -0.50 -11.53 2.25
C SER A 60 -1.17 -11.52 3.61
N GLU A 61 -1.36 -10.33 4.18
CA GLU A 61 -2.00 -10.14 5.49
C GLU A 61 -2.79 -8.84 5.54
N LYS A 62 -3.86 -8.85 6.33
CA LYS A 62 -4.70 -7.69 6.63
C LYS A 62 -4.70 -7.44 8.13
N ILE A 63 -4.32 -6.23 8.55
CA ILE A 63 -4.15 -5.88 9.95
C ILE A 63 -4.98 -4.64 10.28
N GLY A 64 -5.61 -4.64 11.44
CA GLY A 64 -6.36 -3.49 11.96
C GLY A 64 -7.88 -3.58 11.78
N LYS A 65 -8.43 -4.76 11.49
CA LYS A 65 -9.88 -4.93 11.39
C LYS A 65 -10.58 -4.43 12.65
N GLY A 66 -11.55 -3.53 12.49
CA GLY A 66 -12.31 -2.97 13.60
C GLY A 66 -11.58 -1.90 14.41
N ALA A 67 -10.34 -1.59 14.10
CA ALA A 67 -9.61 -0.52 14.78
C ALA A 67 -10.23 0.85 14.45
N LYS A 68 -10.19 1.75 15.44
CA LYS A 68 -10.66 3.12 15.27
C LYS A 68 -9.83 3.85 14.20
N ILE A 69 -10.47 4.67 13.39
CA ILE A 69 -9.79 5.53 12.42
C ILE A 69 -8.71 6.37 13.10
N GLY A 70 -7.50 6.40 12.53
CA GLY A 70 -6.37 7.10 13.12
C GLY A 70 -5.55 6.26 14.10
N SER A 71 -5.93 5.02 14.38
CA SER A 71 -5.15 4.11 15.22
C SER A 71 -3.73 3.94 14.69
N VAL A 72 -2.74 4.14 15.54
CA VAL A 72 -1.32 4.06 15.17
C VAL A 72 -0.81 2.63 15.36
N PHE A 73 -0.12 2.12 14.34
CA PHE A 73 0.51 0.80 14.35
C PHE A 73 2.03 0.93 14.30
N LYS A 74 2.73 0.15 15.14
CA LYS A 74 4.18 -0.08 15.07
C LYS A 74 4.46 -1.56 15.06
N ALA A 75 5.34 -2.01 14.18
CA ALA A 75 5.60 -3.44 13.97
C ALA A 75 4.30 -4.25 13.84
N ARG A 76 3.32 -3.71 13.14
CA ARG A 76 2.00 -4.30 12.88
C ARG A 76 1.12 -4.50 14.11
N LYS A 77 1.42 -3.79 15.20
CA LYS A 77 0.63 -3.84 16.45
C LYS A 77 0.08 -2.45 16.79
N PHE A 78 -1.16 -2.44 17.25
CA PHE A 78 -1.78 -1.22 17.77
C PHE A 78 -1.01 -0.70 19.00
N THR A 79 -0.64 0.57 18.95
CA THR A 79 0.16 1.22 20.02
C THR A 79 -0.68 1.76 21.18
N GLY A 80 -2.00 1.83 21.01
CA GLY A 80 -2.90 2.52 21.93
C GLY A 80 -3.12 3.98 21.60
N GLU A 81 -2.35 4.54 20.67
CA GLU A 81 -2.47 5.92 20.24
C GLU A 81 -3.41 6.06 19.04
N VAL A 82 -4.22 7.13 19.05
CA VAL A 82 -5.09 7.51 17.93
C VAL A 82 -4.77 8.94 17.57
N VAL A 83 -4.45 9.19 16.29
CA VAL A 83 -4.07 10.51 15.80
C VAL A 83 -5.10 11.06 14.82
N ALA A 84 -5.27 12.39 14.82
CA ALA A 84 -6.05 13.06 13.80
C ALA A 84 -5.21 13.29 12.53
N PRO A 85 -5.80 13.19 11.33
CA PRO A 85 -5.07 13.46 10.10
C PRO A 85 -4.72 14.94 9.97
N ILE A 86 -3.54 15.19 9.41
CA ILE A 86 -3.06 16.52 9.03
C ILE A 86 -3.44 16.74 7.58
N THR A 87 -4.33 17.69 7.32
CA THR A 87 -4.84 17.98 5.97
C THR A 87 -3.99 18.99 5.19
N GLU A 88 -3.09 19.68 5.89
CA GLU A 88 -2.13 20.59 5.27
C GLU A 88 -0.97 19.79 4.66
N LYS A 89 -0.30 20.37 3.65
CA LYS A 89 0.90 19.78 3.04
C LYS A 89 2.10 19.95 3.94
N ILE A 90 2.18 19.13 4.97
CA ILE A 90 3.28 19.12 5.95
C ILE A 90 3.88 17.72 5.98
N ASP A 91 5.18 17.65 5.77
CA ASP A 91 5.97 16.43 5.94
C ASP A 91 6.49 16.39 7.38
N ILE A 92 5.98 15.47 8.17
CA ILE A 92 6.48 15.18 9.50
C ILE A 92 7.54 14.08 9.43
N LYS A 93 8.60 14.23 10.19
CA LYS A 93 9.77 13.32 10.15
C LYS A 93 9.46 11.88 10.50
N GLU A 94 8.39 11.60 11.23
CA GLU A 94 7.97 10.25 11.58
C GLU A 94 6.91 9.76 10.60
N ASP A 95 7.22 8.67 9.87
CA ASP A 95 6.26 7.98 9.03
C ASP A 95 5.33 7.13 9.89
N VAL A 96 4.19 7.68 10.24
CA VAL A 96 3.21 7.03 11.11
C VAL A 96 2.23 6.21 10.28
N ILE A 97 2.19 4.91 10.54
CA ILE A 97 1.25 3.98 9.93
C ILE A 97 -0.05 4.01 10.72
N THR A 98 -1.16 4.32 10.05
CA THR A 98 -2.44 4.48 10.73
C THR A 98 -3.55 3.64 10.11
N THR A 99 -4.58 3.37 10.89
CA THR A 99 -5.92 2.91 10.50
C THR A 99 -5.98 1.46 10.04
N ARG A 100 -5.29 1.08 8.99
CA ARG A 100 -5.28 -0.29 8.42
C ARG A 100 -3.95 -0.56 7.73
N ILE A 101 -3.57 -1.84 7.72
CA ILE A 101 -2.40 -2.33 6.97
C ILE A 101 -2.84 -3.46 6.05
N LEU A 102 -2.49 -3.34 4.79
CA LEU A 102 -2.52 -4.42 3.80
C LEU A 102 -1.07 -4.75 3.45
N TRP A 103 -0.57 -5.87 3.94
CA TRP A 103 0.84 -6.26 3.74
C TRP A 103 1.00 -6.99 2.42
N LEU A 104 1.87 -6.50 1.55
CA LEU A 104 2.10 -7.05 0.22
C LEU A 104 3.22 -8.11 0.23
N ASP A 105 3.03 -9.15 -0.58
CA ASP A 105 4.06 -10.12 -0.93
C ASP A 105 4.28 -10.09 -2.43
N GLY A 106 5.52 -10.03 -2.87
CA GLY A 106 5.86 -10.06 -4.28
C GLY A 106 5.63 -11.43 -4.89
N LEU A 107 5.30 -11.47 -6.18
CA LEU A 107 5.06 -12.70 -6.92
C LEU A 107 6.14 -13.01 -7.96
N GLU A 108 7.04 -12.07 -8.23
CA GLU A 108 8.04 -12.17 -9.29
C GLU A 108 9.45 -12.33 -8.70
N ILE A 109 9.97 -13.55 -8.70
CA ILE A 109 11.31 -13.89 -8.18
C ILE A 109 12.37 -13.05 -8.91
N GLY A 110 13.26 -12.43 -8.13
CA GLY A 110 14.32 -11.58 -8.64
C GLY A 110 13.91 -10.15 -8.99
N LYS A 111 12.62 -9.86 -9.00
CA LYS A 111 12.07 -8.51 -9.23
C LYS A 111 11.50 -7.88 -7.96
N ASN A 112 10.64 -8.60 -7.26
CA ASN A 112 10.01 -8.15 -6.02
C ASN A 112 9.85 -9.26 -4.98
N LYS A 113 10.44 -10.42 -5.22
CA LYS A 113 10.40 -11.57 -4.32
C LYS A 113 11.78 -12.21 -4.20
N GLY A 114 12.14 -12.51 -2.95
CA GLY A 114 13.40 -13.18 -2.60
C GLY A 114 14.60 -12.24 -2.54
N GLY A 115 15.69 -12.71 -1.97
CA GLY A 115 16.96 -12.00 -1.88
C GLY A 115 16.82 -10.60 -1.27
N ASN A 116 17.50 -9.64 -1.87
CA ASN A 116 17.49 -8.23 -1.44
C ASN A 116 16.40 -7.37 -2.11
N VAL A 117 15.46 -7.99 -2.83
CA VAL A 117 14.37 -7.28 -3.52
C VAL A 117 12.98 -7.68 -3.01
N ASP A 118 12.91 -8.43 -1.94
CA ASP A 118 11.69 -9.04 -1.42
C ASP A 118 10.73 -8.02 -0.80
N SER A 119 9.62 -7.74 -1.46
CA SER A 119 8.65 -6.75 -0.98
C SER A 119 8.09 -7.08 0.41
N LYS A 120 7.82 -8.35 0.70
CA LYS A 120 7.27 -8.74 2.01
C LYS A 120 8.26 -8.48 3.14
N SER A 121 9.52 -8.91 2.99
CA SER A 121 10.54 -8.68 4.02
C SER A 121 11.00 -7.23 4.10
N ARG A 122 10.72 -6.42 3.09
CA ARG A 122 10.89 -4.97 3.10
C ARG A 122 9.72 -4.23 3.76
N TYR A 123 8.72 -4.95 4.24
CA TYR A 123 7.52 -4.37 4.87
C TYR A 123 6.79 -3.38 3.95
N ILE A 124 6.60 -3.76 2.70
CA ILE A 124 5.82 -2.95 1.74
C ILE A 124 4.34 -3.15 2.03
N TYR A 125 3.70 -2.09 2.52
CA TYR A 125 2.29 -2.06 2.88
C TYR A 125 1.51 -1.08 2.02
N ILE A 126 0.20 -1.32 1.93
CA ILE A 126 -0.80 -0.27 1.69
C ILE A 126 -1.35 0.08 3.07
N HIS A 127 -1.30 1.35 3.47
CA HIS A 127 -1.73 1.76 4.80
C HIS A 127 -2.27 3.18 4.84
N GLY A 128 -2.99 3.51 5.91
CA GLY A 128 -3.37 4.88 6.21
C GLY A 128 -2.18 5.72 6.69
N THR A 129 -2.29 7.01 6.57
CA THR A 129 -1.28 7.97 7.01
C THR A 129 -1.88 9.12 7.80
N ALA A 130 -1.12 9.65 8.76
CA ALA A 130 -1.48 10.90 9.41
C ALA A 130 -1.30 12.12 8.49
N GLU A 131 -0.46 12.02 7.47
CA GLU A 131 -0.12 13.09 6.53
C GLU A 131 -1.04 13.09 5.31
N GLU A 132 -2.34 13.28 5.52
CA GLU A 132 -3.33 13.24 4.42
C GLU A 132 -3.18 14.38 3.41
N GLY A 133 -2.59 15.50 3.82
CA GLY A 133 -2.35 16.63 2.92
C GLY A 133 -1.34 16.37 1.80
N LEU A 134 -0.50 15.33 1.95
CA LEU A 134 0.49 14.92 0.95
C LEU A 134 -0.06 13.85 -0.03
N ILE A 135 -1.23 13.28 0.23
CA ILE A 135 -1.81 12.27 -0.65
C ILE A 135 -2.06 12.85 -2.04
N GLY A 136 -1.64 12.12 -3.06
CA GLY A 136 -1.69 12.51 -4.47
C GLY A 136 -0.32 12.81 -5.06
N GLU A 137 0.72 12.90 -4.23
CA GLU A 137 2.10 13.11 -4.65
C GLU A 137 3.05 12.13 -3.94
N PRO A 138 4.21 11.81 -4.54
CA PRO A 138 5.21 10.94 -3.90
C PRO A 138 5.71 11.53 -2.59
N ALA A 139 5.56 10.80 -1.49
CA ALA A 139 5.89 11.30 -0.15
C ALA A 139 6.35 10.21 0.83
N SER A 140 6.16 8.92 0.51
CA SER A 140 6.43 7.82 1.43
C SER A 140 7.89 7.36 1.43
N LEU A 141 8.19 6.40 2.29
CA LEU A 141 9.49 5.71 2.38
C LEU A 141 9.43 4.30 1.76
N GLY A 142 8.57 4.10 0.76
CA GLY A 142 8.44 2.84 0.01
C GLY A 142 7.03 2.27 -0.02
N CYS A 143 6.27 2.39 1.07
CA CYS A 143 4.89 1.94 1.15
C CYS A 143 3.94 2.79 0.30
N ILE A 144 2.73 2.31 0.14
CA ILE A 144 1.62 3.02 -0.52
C ILE A 144 0.73 3.61 0.57
N ARG A 145 0.76 4.93 0.70
CA ARG A 145 -0.07 5.66 1.68
C ARG A 145 -1.42 6.03 1.08
N MET A 146 -2.46 5.91 1.89
CA MET A 146 -3.82 6.32 1.54
C MET A 146 -4.41 7.22 2.64
N LYS A 147 -5.44 7.98 2.29
CA LYS A 147 -6.27 8.64 3.29
C LYS A 147 -6.92 7.59 4.19
N ASN A 148 -7.12 7.91 5.45
CA ASN A 148 -7.63 6.96 6.45
C ASN A 148 -9.01 6.40 6.09
N THR A 149 -9.92 7.24 5.61
CA THR A 149 -11.25 6.79 5.16
C THR A 149 -11.17 5.90 3.92
N ASP A 150 -10.23 6.18 3.02
CA ASP A 150 -10.05 5.42 1.78
C ASP A 150 -9.48 4.03 2.04
N VAL A 151 -8.49 3.92 2.92
CA VAL A 151 -7.89 2.62 3.27
C VAL A 151 -8.88 1.69 3.97
N ILE A 152 -9.80 2.24 4.77
CA ILE A 152 -10.89 1.46 5.36
C ILE A 152 -11.81 0.89 4.28
N LYS A 153 -12.20 1.70 3.31
CA LYS A 153 -13.05 1.26 2.19
C LYS A 153 -12.36 0.18 1.36
N LEU A 154 -11.08 0.36 1.05
CA LEU A 154 -10.29 -0.64 0.34
C LEU A 154 -10.19 -1.94 1.15
N PHE A 155 -9.83 -1.85 2.42
CA PHE A 155 -9.70 -2.99 3.32
C PHE A 155 -10.96 -3.86 3.37
N ASN A 156 -12.13 -3.23 3.37
CA ASN A 156 -13.41 -3.92 3.42
C ASN A 156 -13.79 -4.60 2.08
N ARG A 157 -13.20 -4.16 0.96
CA ARG A 157 -13.49 -4.70 -0.37
C ARG A 157 -12.61 -5.85 -0.80
N VAL A 158 -11.43 -5.98 -0.21
CA VAL A 158 -10.43 -6.97 -0.62
C VAL A 158 -10.17 -7.98 0.50
N ARG A 159 -9.58 -9.09 0.12
CA ARG A 159 -9.23 -10.20 1.04
C ARG A 159 -7.78 -10.59 0.85
N LYS A 160 -7.25 -11.42 1.75
CA LYS A 160 -5.97 -12.09 1.54
C LYS A 160 -6.00 -12.83 0.19
N GLY A 161 -4.90 -12.78 -0.54
CA GLY A 161 -4.81 -13.37 -1.86
C GLY A 161 -5.26 -12.47 -3.01
N THR A 162 -5.83 -11.30 -2.73
CA THR A 162 -6.15 -10.32 -3.77
C THR A 162 -4.88 -9.88 -4.49
N GLN A 163 -4.88 -9.95 -5.82
CA GLN A 163 -3.75 -9.55 -6.65
C GLN A 163 -3.61 -8.02 -6.70
N VAL A 164 -2.35 -7.57 -6.69
CA VAL A 164 -2.00 -6.15 -6.75
C VAL A 164 -0.91 -5.98 -7.80
N LEU A 165 -1.14 -5.13 -8.78
CA LEU A 165 -0.12 -4.74 -9.76
C LEU A 165 0.32 -3.30 -9.51
N ILE A 166 1.62 -3.11 -9.32
CA ILE A 166 2.25 -1.79 -9.21
C ILE A 166 3.02 -1.51 -10.50
N TYR A 167 2.70 -0.43 -11.18
CA TYR A 167 3.30 -0.04 -12.45
C TYR A 167 3.49 1.47 -12.60
#